data_f15221a023045fce60f9077aaca76082
#
_entry.id   f15221a023045fce60f9077aaca76082
#
_cell.length_a   1.000
_cell.length_b   1.000
_cell.length_c   1.000
_cell.angle_alpha   90.00
_cell.angle_beta   90.00
_cell.angle_gamma   90.00
#
_symmetry.space_group_name_H-M   'P 1'
#
loop_
_entity.id
_entity.type
_entity.pdbx_description
1 polymer ?
#
loop_
_entity_poly.entity_id
_entity_poly.type
_entity_poly.pdbx_seq_one_letter_code
_entity_poly.pdbx_strand_id
1 'polypeptide(L)'
;MTRVMASRTVPWIPVEHRLDVILSPDLPPADGTTSAFVFVSDSTGRTLLTCVDRPGRGWDVPGGHLEAGESASEAAVRELQEETGLLLEPSALSVFAWQRIELLRPAPAGYRYAPLTYMVMFRARLAAPGAATAPPAGSESTGAEWLPRARIKELCAHRTWLPLLERL
;
A
#
# COMPACT_ATOMS: atom_id res chain seq x y z
N MET A 1 -14.99 -10.84 -7.49
CA MET A 1 -14.20 -11.87 -8.22
C MET A 1 -12.72 -11.60 -8.00
N THR A 2 -12.02 -12.55 -7.48
CA THR A 2 -10.58 -12.45 -7.17
C THR A 2 -9.74 -12.78 -8.42
N ARG A 3 -8.75 -11.96 -8.74
CA ARG A 3 -7.93 -12.12 -9.95
C ARG A 3 -6.46 -11.78 -9.68
N VAL A 4 -5.56 -12.70 -10.01
CA VAL A 4 -4.11 -12.43 -10.01
C VAL A 4 -3.78 -11.54 -11.20
N MET A 5 -3.19 -10.38 -10.91
CA MET A 5 -2.77 -9.37 -11.90
C MET A 5 -1.31 -9.54 -12.31
N ALA A 6 -0.46 -9.94 -11.38
CA ALA A 6 0.95 -10.17 -11.61
C ALA A 6 1.51 -11.12 -10.55
N SER A 7 2.55 -11.85 -10.91
CA SER A 7 3.35 -12.66 -9.97
C SER A 7 4.81 -12.33 -10.19
N ARG A 8 5.59 -12.18 -9.11
CA ARG A 8 7.00 -11.81 -9.19
C ARG A 8 7.79 -12.21 -7.95
N THR A 9 9.08 -12.00 -8.00
CA THR A 9 9.97 -12.04 -6.83
C THR A 9 10.41 -10.62 -6.48
N VAL A 10 10.87 -10.42 -5.25
CA VAL A 10 11.34 -9.12 -4.76
C VAL A 10 12.67 -9.29 -4.01
N PRO A 11 13.58 -8.30 -4.11
CA PRO A 11 14.94 -8.45 -3.60
C PRO A 11 15.05 -8.44 -2.07
N TRP A 12 14.03 -7.94 -1.35
CA TRP A 12 14.07 -7.86 0.12
C TRP A 12 13.62 -9.15 0.84
N ILE A 13 13.16 -10.16 0.11
CA ILE A 13 12.84 -11.47 0.69
C ILE A 13 14.01 -12.42 0.42
N PRO A 14 14.66 -12.94 1.48
CA PRO A 14 15.97 -13.61 1.35
C PRO A 14 15.90 -15.07 0.89
N VAL A 15 14.70 -15.61 0.68
CA VAL A 15 14.50 -16.99 0.22
C VAL A 15 13.63 -17.04 -1.03
N GLU A 16 13.60 -18.18 -1.69
CA GLU A 16 12.70 -18.43 -2.82
C GLU A 16 11.24 -18.20 -2.40
N HIS A 17 10.55 -17.33 -3.12
CA HIS A 17 9.21 -16.89 -2.78
C HIS A 17 8.43 -16.49 -4.03
N ARG A 18 7.13 -16.30 -3.84
CA ARG A 18 6.24 -15.70 -4.84
C ARG A 18 5.48 -14.55 -4.20
N LEU A 19 5.49 -13.40 -4.84
CA LEU A 19 4.62 -12.27 -4.54
C LEU A 19 3.58 -12.14 -5.64
N ASP A 20 2.32 -12.35 -5.29
CA ASP A 20 1.18 -12.17 -6.20
C ASP A 20 0.48 -10.85 -5.90
N VAL A 21 0.19 -10.07 -6.92
CA VAL A 21 -0.67 -8.89 -6.86
C VAL A 21 -2.07 -9.33 -7.27
N ILE A 22 -3.03 -9.23 -6.37
CA ILE A 22 -4.35 -9.83 -6.49
C ILE A 22 -5.43 -8.75 -6.38
N LEU A 23 -6.23 -8.58 -7.43
CA LEU A 23 -7.42 -7.74 -7.40
C LEU A 23 -8.54 -8.52 -6.70
N SER A 24 -9.10 -7.96 -5.63
CA SER A 24 -10.17 -8.60 -4.85
C SER A 24 -10.97 -7.56 -4.07
N PRO A 25 -12.31 -7.66 -4.04
CA PRO A 25 -13.14 -6.83 -3.19
C PRO A 25 -13.20 -7.32 -1.73
N ASP A 26 -12.67 -8.51 -1.47
CA ASP A 26 -12.72 -9.15 -0.16
C ASP A 26 -11.38 -9.03 0.56
N LEU A 27 -11.41 -8.93 1.89
CA LEU A 27 -10.20 -8.98 2.71
C LEU A 27 -9.49 -10.34 2.59
N PRO A 28 -8.15 -10.37 2.63
CA PRO A 28 -7.41 -11.61 2.79
C PRO A 28 -7.61 -12.17 4.22
N PRO A 29 -7.16 -13.40 4.49
CA PRO A 29 -7.17 -13.96 5.84
C PRO A 29 -6.50 -13.01 6.85
N ALA A 30 -7.19 -12.75 7.97
CA ALA A 30 -6.68 -11.85 9.01
C ALA A 30 -5.36 -12.37 9.60
N ASP A 31 -5.27 -13.69 9.78
CA ASP A 31 -4.05 -14.37 10.26
C ASP A 31 -2.94 -14.30 9.26
N GLY A 32 -2.15 -13.41 9.12
CA GLY A 32 -1.11 -13.26 8.11
C GLY A 32 -1.18 -11.91 7.41
N THR A 33 -2.20 -11.10 7.67
CA THR A 33 -2.22 -9.70 7.23
C THR A 33 -1.24 -8.89 8.06
N THR A 34 -0.19 -8.38 7.42
CA THR A 34 0.91 -7.67 8.09
C THR A 34 0.87 -6.17 7.89
N SER A 35 0.34 -5.72 6.77
CA SER A 35 0.40 -4.31 6.37
C SER A 35 -0.85 -3.89 5.61
N ALA A 36 -1.17 -2.61 5.65
CA ALA A 36 -2.28 -2.03 4.93
C ALA A 36 -1.85 -0.71 4.26
N PHE A 37 -2.34 -0.50 3.04
CA PHE A 37 -2.05 0.65 2.20
C PHE A 37 -3.35 1.21 1.63
N VAL A 38 -3.35 2.46 1.20
CA VAL A 38 -4.53 3.07 0.58
C VAL A 38 -4.20 3.93 -0.63
N PHE A 39 -4.89 3.67 -1.73
CA PHE A 39 -4.95 4.55 -2.90
C PHE A 39 -6.09 5.55 -2.70
N VAL A 40 -5.78 6.81 -2.47
CA VAL A 40 -6.79 7.88 -2.42
C VAL A 40 -6.75 8.63 -3.74
N SER A 41 -7.85 8.57 -4.49
CA SER A 41 -8.02 9.31 -5.74
C SER A 41 -8.91 10.53 -5.52
N ASP A 42 -8.60 11.64 -6.17
CA ASP A 42 -9.45 12.82 -6.16
C ASP A 42 -10.42 12.86 -7.38
N SER A 43 -11.29 13.84 -7.43
CA SER A 43 -12.28 13.99 -8.51
C SER A 43 -11.64 14.27 -9.88
N THR A 44 -10.37 14.68 -9.93
CA THR A 44 -9.63 14.93 -11.17
C THR A 44 -8.83 13.73 -11.66
N GLY A 45 -8.87 12.60 -10.92
CA GLY A 45 -8.15 11.37 -11.26
C GLY A 45 -6.69 11.34 -10.81
N ARG A 46 -6.26 12.28 -9.95
CA ARG A 46 -4.95 12.24 -9.31
C ARG A 46 -5.00 11.32 -8.09
N THR A 47 -3.89 10.70 -7.76
CA THR A 47 -3.73 9.84 -6.58
C THR A 47 -2.74 10.47 -5.62
N LEU A 48 -3.04 10.44 -4.32
CA LEU A 48 -2.15 10.94 -3.28
C LEU A 48 -1.05 9.93 -2.99
N LEU A 49 0.19 10.34 -3.16
CA LEU A 49 1.38 9.57 -2.79
C LEU A 49 2.16 10.26 -1.69
N THR A 50 2.90 9.48 -0.94
CA THR A 50 3.88 9.93 0.06
C THR A 50 5.30 9.76 -0.49
N CYS A 51 6.24 10.56 -0.01
CA CYS A 51 7.65 10.46 -0.33
C CYS A 51 8.50 10.33 0.93
N VAL A 52 9.38 9.35 0.96
CA VAL A 52 10.41 9.20 2.00
C VAL A 52 11.77 9.45 1.37
N ASP A 53 12.44 10.53 1.79
CA ASP A 53 13.75 10.92 1.28
C ASP A 53 14.87 10.08 1.92
N ARG A 54 14.91 8.81 1.54
CA ARG A 54 15.96 7.86 1.91
C ARG A 54 16.28 6.93 0.74
N PRO A 55 17.56 6.47 0.61
CA PRO A 55 17.94 5.50 -0.44
C PRO A 55 17.02 4.28 -0.43
N GLY A 56 16.53 3.90 -1.62
CA GLY A 56 15.63 2.75 -1.80
C GLY A 56 14.17 2.99 -1.39
N ARG A 57 13.82 4.18 -0.90
CA ARG A 57 12.45 4.57 -0.55
C ARG A 57 11.85 5.43 -1.67
N GLY A 58 11.71 6.72 -1.54
CA GLY A 58 11.09 7.60 -2.53
C GLY A 58 9.58 7.57 -2.49
N TRP A 59 8.94 7.69 -3.65
CA TRP A 59 7.48 7.76 -3.79
C TRP A 59 6.81 6.41 -3.64
N ASP A 60 5.71 6.38 -2.86
CA ASP A 60 4.90 5.19 -2.64
C ASP A 60 3.45 5.56 -2.29
N VAL A 61 2.56 4.58 -2.32
CA VAL A 61 1.24 4.71 -1.70
C VAL A 61 1.38 4.73 -0.18
N PRO A 62 0.60 5.57 0.53
CA PRO A 62 0.62 5.58 1.99
C PRO A 62 0.23 4.24 2.57
N GLY A 63 0.93 3.82 3.62
CA GLY A 63 0.64 2.59 4.32
C GLY A 63 1.83 2.03 5.08
N GLY A 64 1.56 1.03 5.92
CA GLY A 64 2.57 0.39 6.75
C GLY A 64 2.03 -0.80 7.52
N HIS A 65 2.79 -1.23 8.52
CA HIS A 65 2.46 -2.39 9.33
C HIS A 65 1.26 -2.13 10.26
N LEU A 66 0.45 -3.17 10.47
CA LEU A 66 -0.58 -3.15 11.49
C LEU A 66 0.05 -3.14 12.88
N GLU A 67 -0.52 -2.35 13.78
CA GLU A 67 -0.24 -2.41 15.21
C GLU A 67 -1.09 -3.49 15.90
N ALA A 68 -0.70 -3.86 17.11
CA ALA A 68 -1.41 -4.87 17.87
C ALA A 68 -2.88 -4.46 18.13
N GLY A 69 -3.82 -5.31 17.73
CA GLY A 69 -5.25 -5.08 17.89
C GLY A 69 -5.88 -4.17 16.85
N GLU A 70 -5.11 -3.68 15.88
CA GLU A 70 -5.57 -2.79 14.83
C GLU A 70 -6.14 -3.59 13.64
N SER A 71 -7.28 -3.17 13.11
CA SER A 71 -7.78 -3.70 11.85
C SER A 71 -6.98 -3.13 10.66
N ALA A 72 -7.04 -3.80 9.52
CA ALA A 72 -6.33 -3.32 8.32
C ALA A 72 -6.81 -1.93 7.86
N SER A 73 -8.11 -1.62 7.98
CA SER A 73 -8.62 -0.30 7.62
C SER A 73 -8.21 0.80 8.60
N GLU A 74 -8.13 0.49 9.90
CA GLU A 74 -7.61 1.41 10.91
C GLU A 74 -6.13 1.71 10.66
N ALA A 75 -5.31 0.68 10.39
CA ALA A 75 -3.91 0.86 10.02
C ALA A 75 -3.76 1.75 8.77
N ALA A 76 -4.55 1.50 7.73
CA ALA A 76 -4.48 2.27 6.50
C ALA A 76 -4.78 3.76 6.70
N VAL A 77 -5.81 4.12 7.52
CA VAL A 77 -6.11 5.54 7.78
C VAL A 77 -5.11 6.18 8.74
N ARG A 78 -4.57 5.45 9.70
CA ARG A 78 -3.49 5.94 10.57
C ARG A 78 -2.24 6.27 9.77
N GLU A 79 -1.77 5.34 8.96
CA GLU A 79 -0.60 5.54 8.10
C GLU A 79 -0.84 6.68 7.08
N LEU A 80 -2.04 6.76 6.49
CA LEU A 80 -2.41 7.86 5.60
C LEU A 80 -2.21 9.22 6.26
N GLN A 81 -2.68 9.36 7.51
CA GLN A 81 -2.52 10.59 8.28
C GLN A 81 -1.05 10.85 8.62
N GLU A 82 -0.33 9.84 9.09
CA GLU A 82 1.09 9.97 9.49
C GLU A 82 1.99 10.32 8.31
N GLU A 83 1.69 9.79 7.12
CA GLU A 83 2.54 9.96 5.95
C GLU A 83 2.11 11.09 5.00
N THR A 84 0.86 11.57 5.10
CA THR A 84 0.35 12.59 4.18
C THR A 84 -0.38 13.75 4.85
N GLY A 85 -0.80 13.61 6.09
CA GLY A 85 -1.66 14.58 6.78
C GLY A 85 -3.14 14.50 6.39
N LEU A 86 -3.52 13.64 5.45
CA LEU A 86 -4.93 13.47 5.07
C LEU A 86 -5.67 12.60 6.08
N LEU A 87 -6.80 13.09 6.55
CA LEU A 87 -7.69 12.38 7.48
C LEU A 87 -8.86 11.75 6.73
N LEU A 88 -9.02 10.44 6.85
CA LEU A 88 -10.19 9.70 6.41
C LEU A 88 -10.66 8.76 7.53
N GLU A 89 -11.96 8.46 7.53
CA GLU A 89 -12.50 7.43 8.39
C GLU A 89 -12.33 6.04 7.74
N PRO A 90 -12.15 4.96 8.53
CA PRO A 90 -12.07 3.60 7.99
C PRO A 90 -13.25 3.21 7.09
N SER A 91 -14.44 3.74 7.36
CA SER A 91 -15.66 3.51 6.57
C SER A 91 -15.62 4.12 5.16
N ALA A 92 -14.69 5.06 4.89
CA ALA A 92 -14.48 5.63 3.56
C ALA A 92 -13.66 4.70 2.65
N LEU A 93 -13.04 3.66 3.21
CA LEU A 93 -12.19 2.74 2.49
C LEU A 93 -12.97 1.54 1.96
N SER A 94 -12.64 1.12 0.74
CA SER A 94 -13.09 -0.14 0.16
C SER A 94 -11.89 -1.03 -0.12
N VAL A 95 -12.00 -2.33 0.15
CA VAL A 95 -10.98 -3.29 -0.25
C VAL A 95 -10.88 -3.29 -1.78
N PHE A 96 -9.67 -3.22 -2.27
CA PHE A 96 -9.39 -3.12 -3.70
C PHE A 96 -8.54 -4.26 -4.21
N ALA A 97 -7.50 -4.58 -3.46
CA ALA A 97 -6.53 -5.59 -3.82
C ALA A 97 -5.75 -6.04 -2.58
N TRP A 98 -4.90 -7.03 -2.76
CA TRP A 98 -3.86 -7.37 -1.79
C TRP A 98 -2.66 -8.02 -2.48
N GLN A 99 -1.52 -7.94 -1.84
CA GLN A 99 -0.35 -8.67 -2.25
C GLN A 99 -0.19 -9.86 -1.31
N ARG A 100 -0.03 -11.04 -1.89
CA ARG A 100 0.22 -12.29 -1.17
C ARG A 100 1.68 -12.66 -1.33
N ILE A 101 2.37 -12.86 -0.22
CA ILE A 101 3.75 -13.34 -0.20
C ILE A 101 3.74 -14.76 0.33
N GLU A 102 4.24 -15.68 -0.46
CA GLU A 102 4.38 -17.09 -0.12
C GLU A 102 5.85 -17.51 -0.23
N LEU A 103 6.42 -17.98 0.87
CA LEU A 103 7.76 -18.57 0.86
C LEU A 103 7.68 -19.97 0.29
N LEU A 104 8.53 -20.27 -0.69
CA LEU A 104 8.60 -21.58 -1.36
C LEU A 104 9.68 -22.49 -0.74
N ARG A 105 10.42 -21.98 0.24
CA ARG A 105 11.42 -22.66 1.02
C ARG A 105 11.26 -22.29 2.50
N PRO A 106 11.78 -23.08 3.44
CA PRO A 106 11.77 -22.74 4.85
C PRO A 106 12.39 -21.36 5.11
N ALA A 107 11.75 -20.59 5.98
CA ALA A 107 12.25 -19.28 6.36
C ALA A 107 13.63 -19.40 7.05
N PRO A 108 14.58 -18.49 6.75
CA PRO A 108 15.86 -18.48 7.43
C PRO A 108 15.71 -18.06 8.89
N ALA A 109 16.70 -18.39 9.70
CA ALA A 109 16.74 -17.95 11.10
C ALA A 109 16.63 -16.42 11.19
N GLY A 110 15.77 -15.93 12.09
CA GLY A 110 15.52 -14.50 12.27
C GLY A 110 14.52 -13.86 11.32
N TYR A 111 13.95 -14.60 10.38
CA TYR A 111 12.87 -14.11 9.55
C TYR A 111 11.60 -13.90 10.38
N ARG A 112 11.08 -12.68 10.39
CA ARG A 112 10.05 -12.26 11.35
C ARG A 112 8.61 -12.59 10.94
N TYR A 113 8.38 -12.96 9.68
CA TYR A 113 7.04 -13.14 9.14
C TYR A 113 6.70 -14.63 8.98
N ALA A 114 5.41 -14.93 8.97
CA ALA A 114 4.92 -16.25 8.61
C ALA A 114 5.26 -16.59 7.13
N PRO A 115 5.31 -17.89 6.78
CA PRO A 115 5.57 -18.31 5.39
C PRO A 115 4.54 -17.81 4.38
N LEU A 116 3.34 -17.46 4.83
CA LEU A 116 2.28 -16.87 4.01
C LEU A 116 1.78 -15.60 4.68
N THR A 117 1.93 -14.46 3.99
CA THR A 117 1.51 -13.15 4.48
C THR A 117 0.78 -12.34 3.42
N TYR A 118 0.06 -11.33 3.88
CA TYR A 118 -0.76 -10.45 3.04
C TYR A 118 -0.52 -8.98 3.38
N MET A 119 -0.52 -8.15 2.35
CA MET A 119 -0.54 -6.70 2.45
C MET A 119 -1.82 -6.18 1.77
N VAL A 120 -2.74 -5.61 2.53
CA VAL A 120 -4.04 -5.15 2.00
C VAL A 120 -3.88 -3.80 1.31
N MET A 121 -4.53 -3.66 0.17
CA MET A 121 -4.61 -2.42 -0.59
C MET A 121 -6.07 -1.94 -0.60
N PHE A 122 -6.34 -0.84 0.07
CA PHE A 122 -7.62 -0.15 0.03
C PHE A 122 -7.65 0.90 -1.07
N ARG A 123 -8.84 1.34 -1.43
CA ARG A 123 -9.06 2.55 -2.21
C ARG A 123 -10.09 3.42 -1.55
N ALA A 124 -9.96 4.73 -1.75
CA ALA A 124 -10.94 5.75 -1.43
C ALA A 124 -11.00 6.79 -2.56
N ARG A 125 -12.13 7.45 -2.72
CA ARG A 125 -12.31 8.49 -3.72
C ARG A 125 -12.90 9.74 -3.11
N LEU A 126 -12.25 10.88 -3.32
CA LEU A 126 -12.76 12.18 -2.92
C LEU A 126 -13.74 12.72 -3.99
N ALA A 127 -14.81 13.38 -3.53
CA ALA A 127 -15.79 14.01 -4.41
C ALA A 127 -15.30 15.32 -5.03
N ALA A 128 -14.22 15.90 -4.50
CA ALA A 128 -13.62 17.16 -4.94
C ALA A 128 -12.14 16.96 -5.29
N PRO A 129 -11.50 17.94 -5.99
CA PRO A 129 -10.06 17.96 -6.15
C PRO A 129 -9.37 17.93 -4.79
N GLY A 130 -8.33 17.11 -4.66
CA GLY A 130 -7.56 16.98 -3.42
C GLY A 130 -6.83 18.29 -3.09
N ALA A 131 -7.05 18.82 -1.89
CA ALA A 131 -6.27 19.93 -1.37
C ALA A 131 -4.84 19.48 -1.06
N ALA A 132 -3.88 20.41 -1.17
CA ALA A 132 -2.51 20.14 -0.77
C ALA A 132 -2.45 19.71 0.70
N THR A 133 -1.71 18.61 0.95
CA THR A 133 -1.46 18.09 2.29
C THR A 133 0.03 17.99 2.55
N ALA A 134 0.40 17.81 3.79
CA ALA A 134 1.80 17.59 4.19
C ALA A 134 1.85 16.59 5.34
N PRO A 135 2.88 15.74 5.40
CA PRO A 135 3.12 14.90 6.57
C PRO A 135 3.25 15.75 7.83
N PRO A 136 2.69 15.29 8.96
CA PRO A 136 2.88 16.00 10.22
C PRO A 136 4.34 15.99 10.68
N ALA A 137 4.69 16.89 11.59
CA ALA A 137 6.03 16.94 12.17
C ALA A 137 6.38 15.60 12.84
N GLY A 138 7.61 15.12 12.60
CA GLY A 138 8.10 13.84 13.12
C GLY A 138 7.77 12.62 12.26
N SER A 139 7.06 12.80 11.14
CA SER A 139 6.86 11.75 10.15
C SER A 139 8.18 11.33 9.49
N GLU A 140 8.27 10.06 9.08
CA GLU A 140 9.34 9.59 8.19
C GLU A 140 9.20 10.14 6.77
N SER A 141 7.97 10.49 6.39
CA SER A 141 7.67 11.07 5.09
C SER A 141 8.08 12.53 5.04
N THR A 142 8.71 12.94 3.94
CA THR A 142 9.18 14.30 3.70
C THR A 142 8.25 15.10 2.81
N GLY A 143 7.28 14.45 2.17
CA GLY A 143 6.32 15.10 1.31
C GLY A 143 5.13 14.21 0.97
N ALA A 144 4.04 14.84 0.54
CA ALA A 144 2.86 14.19 0.02
C ALA A 144 2.32 15.02 -1.16
N GLU A 145 1.99 14.37 -2.26
CA GLU A 145 1.51 15.06 -3.46
C GLU A 145 0.40 14.29 -4.17
N TRP A 146 -0.55 15.04 -4.72
CA TRP A 146 -1.55 14.53 -5.65
C TRP A 146 -0.95 14.46 -7.06
N LEU A 147 -0.71 13.24 -7.53
CA LEU A 147 0.01 13.00 -8.78
C LEU A 147 -0.92 12.41 -9.85
N PRO A 148 -0.79 12.89 -11.10
CA PRO A 148 -1.47 12.27 -12.23
C PRO A 148 -0.85 10.90 -12.54
N ARG A 149 -1.65 10.00 -13.11
CA ARG A 149 -1.26 8.61 -13.40
C ARG A 149 0.06 8.50 -14.19
N ALA A 150 0.28 9.35 -15.17
CA ALA A 150 1.51 9.34 -15.96
C ALA A 150 2.77 9.57 -15.07
N ARG A 151 2.66 10.52 -14.14
CA ARG A 151 3.77 10.83 -13.24
C ARG A 151 4.03 9.72 -12.23
N ILE A 152 2.97 9.07 -11.76
CA ILE A 152 3.09 7.90 -10.87
C ILE A 152 3.82 6.75 -11.57
N LYS A 153 3.50 6.48 -12.83
CA LYS A 153 4.19 5.44 -13.63
C LYS A 153 5.69 5.70 -13.75
N GLU A 154 6.10 6.95 -13.91
CA GLU A 154 7.51 7.33 -13.97
C GLU A 154 8.21 7.13 -12.62
N LEU A 155 7.63 7.67 -11.55
CA LEU A 155 8.23 7.67 -10.21
C LEU A 155 8.21 6.30 -9.54
N CYS A 156 7.20 5.48 -9.82
CA CYS A 156 6.92 4.23 -9.14
C CYS A 156 7.06 2.99 -10.05
N ALA A 157 7.83 3.08 -11.13
CA ALA A 157 8.00 2.00 -12.11
C ALA A 157 8.43 0.66 -11.50
N HIS A 158 9.15 0.70 -10.39
CA HIS A 158 9.66 -0.46 -9.66
C HIS A 158 8.71 -1.00 -8.59
N ARG A 159 7.59 -0.33 -8.32
CA ARG A 159 6.65 -0.73 -7.26
C ARG A 159 5.83 -1.95 -7.68
N THR A 160 5.67 -2.88 -6.75
CA THR A 160 4.95 -4.14 -6.99
C THR A 160 3.47 -3.92 -7.26
N TRP A 161 2.87 -2.88 -6.67
CA TRP A 161 1.46 -2.54 -6.84
C TRP A 161 1.13 -1.80 -8.14
N LEU A 162 2.13 -1.41 -8.92
CA LEU A 162 1.91 -0.59 -10.13
C LEU A 162 0.85 -1.16 -11.10
N PRO A 163 0.71 -2.48 -11.29
CA PRO A 163 -0.36 -3.03 -12.13
C PRO A 163 -1.77 -2.68 -11.68
N LEU A 164 -1.97 -2.32 -10.40
CA LEU A 164 -3.26 -1.92 -9.85
C LEU A 164 -3.68 -0.51 -10.29
N LEU A 165 -2.73 0.34 -10.65
CA LEU A 165 -2.98 1.74 -11.02
C LEU A 165 -3.96 1.89 -12.19
N GLU A 166 -4.00 0.93 -13.09
CA GLU A 166 -4.93 0.91 -14.23
C GLU A 166 -6.36 0.53 -13.84
N ARG A 167 -6.60 0.16 -12.60
CA ARG A 167 -7.88 -0.29 -12.06
C ARG A 167 -8.49 0.65 -11.02
N LEU A 168 -7.80 1.77 -10.74
CA LEU A 168 -8.29 2.84 -9.84
C LEU A 168 -9.40 3.68 -10.47
#